data_6e5fedc5ff1eb988ee335c73c6931a3f
#
_entry.id   6e5fedc5ff1eb988ee335c73c6931a3f
#
_cell.length_a   1.000
_cell.length_b   1.000
_cell.length_c   1.000
_cell.angle_alpha   90.00
_cell.angle_beta   90.00
_cell.angle_gamma   90.00
#
_symmetry.space_group_name_H-M   'P 1'
#
loop_
_entity.id
_entity.type
_entity.pdbx_description
1 polymer ?
#
loop_
_entity_poly.entity_id
_entity_poly.type
_entity_poly.pdbx_seq_one_letter_code
_entity_poly.pdbx_strand_id
1 'polypeptide(L)'
;MSLAEKLFGSFSDRELKKINPLTKQVLALEGKYQAMPDAELQAQTPALKQKLADGKTLDDILPDAFAVCREAAWRVLGMKHFPVQVTGGIALHRGDIAEMQTGEGKTLVATLPAYLNALTGEGVHLSLIHISEPTRRVVIS
;
A
#
# COMPACT_ATOMS: atom_id res chain seq x y z
N MET A 1 -25.54 -19.37 -0.25
CA MET A 1 -25.25 -18.48 0.89
C MET A 1 -25.90 -19.06 2.14
N SER A 2 -25.10 -19.39 3.15
CA SER A 2 -25.63 -19.91 4.42
C SER A 2 -26.30 -18.79 5.22
N LEU A 3 -27.21 -19.17 6.13
CA LEU A 3 -27.89 -18.20 7.00
C LEU A 3 -26.91 -17.39 7.86
N ALA A 4 -25.77 -18.00 8.21
CA ALA A 4 -24.69 -17.37 8.95
C ALA A 4 -23.96 -16.28 8.13
N GLU A 5 -23.78 -16.45 6.81
CA GLU A 5 -23.20 -15.44 5.93
C GLU A 5 -24.13 -14.22 5.78
N LYS A 6 -25.46 -14.42 5.79
CA LYS A 6 -26.43 -13.30 5.77
C LYS A 6 -26.45 -12.49 7.06
N LEU A 7 -26.16 -13.11 8.21
CA LEU A 7 -26.22 -12.46 9.54
C LEU A 7 -24.87 -11.82 9.93
N PHE A 8 -23.73 -12.38 9.50
CA PHE A 8 -22.40 -11.96 9.95
C PHE A 8 -21.50 -11.38 8.85
N GLY A 9 -21.99 -11.30 7.61
CA GLY A 9 -21.19 -10.94 6.44
C GLY A 9 -20.20 -12.05 6.04
N SER A 10 -19.63 -11.94 4.84
CA SER A 10 -18.56 -12.84 4.41
C SER A 10 -17.27 -12.59 5.22
N PHE A 11 -16.34 -13.54 5.21
CA PHE A 11 -14.99 -13.33 5.77
C PHE A 11 -14.33 -12.07 5.19
N SER A 12 -14.48 -11.90 3.88
CA SER A 12 -13.98 -10.71 3.16
C SER A 12 -14.58 -9.41 3.69
N ASP A 13 -15.88 -9.36 3.96
CA ASP A 13 -16.54 -8.15 4.49
C ASP A 13 -16.02 -7.77 5.88
N ARG A 14 -15.71 -8.77 6.71
CA ARG A 14 -15.14 -8.55 8.05
C ARG A 14 -13.70 -8.01 7.96
N GLU A 15 -12.90 -8.55 7.07
CA GLU A 15 -11.52 -8.06 6.86
C GLU A 15 -11.53 -6.65 6.24
N LEU A 16 -12.39 -6.38 5.27
CA LEU A 16 -12.55 -5.04 4.70
C LEU A 16 -12.97 -4.00 5.75
N LYS A 17 -13.82 -4.36 6.71
CA LYS A 17 -14.19 -3.48 7.83
C LYS A 17 -13.00 -3.09 8.70
N LYS A 18 -12.00 -3.97 8.85
CA LYS A 18 -10.77 -3.67 9.59
C LYS A 18 -9.80 -2.81 8.78
N ILE A 19 -9.76 -2.98 7.46
CA ILE A 19 -8.86 -2.27 6.55
C ILE A 19 -9.37 -0.86 6.22
N ASN A 20 -10.68 -0.69 6.08
CA ASN A 20 -11.30 0.57 5.68
C ASN A 20 -10.89 1.80 6.54
N PRO A 21 -10.76 1.70 7.87
CA PRO A 21 -10.27 2.83 8.67
C PRO A 21 -8.85 3.26 8.30
N LEU A 22 -7.95 2.31 8.03
CA LEU A 22 -6.58 2.59 7.59
C LEU A 22 -6.56 3.24 6.20
N THR A 23 -7.37 2.73 5.27
CA THR A 23 -7.54 3.35 3.95
C THR A 23 -7.97 4.82 4.08
N LYS A 24 -8.95 5.10 4.94
CA LYS A 24 -9.40 6.48 5.19
C LYS A 24 -8.30 7.35 5.78
N GLN A 25 -7.47 6.82 6.68
CA GLN A 25 -6.32 7.55 7.24
C GLN A 25 -5.31 7.90 6.15
N VAL A 26 -4.96 6.96 5.26
CA VAL A 26 -4.07 7.21 4.12
C VAL A 26 -4.61 8.32 3.23
N LEU A 27 -5.89 8.25 2.87
CA LEU A 27 -6.51 9.25 2.00
C LEU A 27 -6.61 10.63 2.67
N ALA A 28 -6.86 10.69 3.97
CA ALA A 28 -6.91 11.94 4.74
C ALA A 28 -5.56 12.69 4.77
N LEU A 29 -4.45 11.97 4.58
CA LEU A 29 -3.10 12.56 4.52
C LEU A 29 -2.75 13.14 3.14
N GLU A 30 -3.60 12.99 2.13
CA GLU A 30 -3.35 13.48 0.76
C GLU A 30 -2.95 14.95 0.74
N GLY A 31 -3.76 15.83 1.35
CA GLY A 31 -3.49 17.28 1.36
C GLY A 31 -2.16 17.63 2.02
N LYS A 32 -1.78 16.91 3.07
CA LYS A 32 -0.50 17.11 3.76
C LYS A 32 0.69 16.89 2.82
N TYR A 33 0.71 15.75 2.12
CA TYR A 33 1.84 15.39 1.26
C TYR A 33 1.81 16.09 -0.09
N GLN A 34 0.64 16.41 -0.60
CA GLN A 34 0.48 17.19 -1.83
C GLN A 34 1.03 18.62 -1.68
N ALA A 35 0.93 19.22 -0.50
CA ALA A 35 1.43 20.56 -0.22
C ALA A 35 2.97 20.61 -0.03
N MET A 36 3.64 19.47 0.15
CA MET A 36 5.09 19.42 0.38
C MET A 36 5.86 19.68 -0.92
N PRO A 37 6.95 20.47 -0.91
CA PRO A 37 7.93 20.50 -1.98
C PRO A 37 8.60 19.12 -2.17
N ASP A 38 9.17 18.87 -3.37
CA ASP A 38 9.79 17.58 -3.67
C ASP A 38 10.88 17.17 -2.68
N ALA A 39 11.71 18.13 -2.26
CA ALA A 39 12.77 17.88 -1.28
C ALA A 39 12.21 17.42 0.08
N GLU A 40 11.10 17.99 0.52
CA GLU A 40 10.44 17.59 1.78
C GLU A 40 9.77 16.22 1.65
N LEU A 41 9.15 15.93 0.49
CA LEU A 41 8.57 14.62 0.23
C LEU A 41 9.65 13.53 0.22
N GLN A 42 10.80 13.79 -0.42
CA GLN A 42 11.95 12.86 -0.41
C GLN A 42 12.49 12.64 1.01
N ALA A 43 12.54 13.68 1.83
CA ALA A 43 12.97 13.61 3.22
C ALA A 43 12.05 12.76 4.12
N GLN A 44 10.83 12.43 3.66
CA GLN A 44 9.94 11.55 4.43
C GLN A 44 10.49 10.12 4.54
N THR A 45 11.20 9.62 3.54
CA THR A 45 11.79 8.26 3.59
C THR A 45 12.76 8.10 4.76
N PRO A 46 13.82 8.93 4.93
CA PRO A 46 14.67 8.84 6.11
C PRO A 46 13.92 9.13 7.42
N ALA A 47 12.93 10.03 7.42
CA ALA A 47 12.13 10.31 8.60
C ALA A 47 11.30 9.09 9.05
N LEU A 48 10.71 8.35 8.10
CA LEU A 48 9.98 7.11 8.40
C LEU A 48 10.91 6.01 8.89
N LYS A 49 12.10 5.88 8.31
CA LYS A 49 13.14 4.95 8.81
C LYS A 49 13.55 5.29 10.25
N GLN A 50 13.69 6.59 10.57
CA GLN A 50 13.99 7.01 11.94
C GLN A 50 12.88 6.63 12.92
N LYS A 51 11.61 6.79 12.53
CA LYS A 51 10.47 6.33 13.36
C LYS A 51 10.54 4.84 13.67
N LEU A 52 10.94 4.00 12.71
CA LEU A 52 11.16 2.56 12.94
C LEU A 52 12.32 2.32 13.91
N ALA A 53 13.43 3.04 13.74
CA ALA A 53 14.58 2.95 14.67
C ALA A 53 14.21 3.38 16.10
N ASP A 54 13.28 4.32 16.25
CA ASP A 54 12.74 4.80 17.53
C ASP A 54 11.70 3.83 18.15
N GLY A 55 11.47 2.68 17.53
CA GLY A 55 10.60 1.62 18.05
C GLY A 55 9.15 1.64 17.58
N LYS A 56 8.81 2.46 16.57
CA LYS A 56 7.50 2.38 15.89
C LYS A 56 7.44 1.13 15.03
N THR A 57 6.24 0.55 14.91
CA THR A 57 5.99 -0.60 14.05
C THR A 57 5.70 -0.17 12.61
N LEU A 58 5.77 -1.11 11.66
CA LEU A 58 5.33 -0.87 10.28
C LEU A 58 3.87 -0.44 10.21
N ASP A 59 3.00 -1.00 11.05
CA ASP A 59 1.58 -0.62 11.11
C ASP A 59 1.39 0.82 11.60
N ASP A 60 2.22 1.30 12.54
CA ASP A 60 2.16 2.68 13.02
C ASP A 60 2.50 3.70 11.93
N ILE A 61 3.44 3.37 11.05
CA ILE A 61 3.90 4.27 10.00
C ILE A 61 3.19 4.04 8.65
N LEU A 62 2.39 2.97 8.51
CA LEU A 62 1.73 2.58 7.28
C LEU A 62 0.92 3.73 6.65
N PRO A 63 0.09 4.49 7.37
CA PRO A 63 -0.68 5.57 6.76
C PRO A 63 0.21 6.63 6.11
N ASP A 64 1.26 7.07 6.81
CA ASP A 64 2.23 8.05 6.29
C ASP A 64 3.02 7.47 5.10
N ALA A 65 3.53 6.25 5.21
CA ALA A 65 4.31 5.61 4.14
C ALA A 65 3.49 5.42 2.86
N PHE A 66 2.24 4.95 2.97
CA PHE A 66 1.37 4.80 1.81
C PHE A 66 0.99 6.13 1.18
N ALA A 67 0.75 7.16 1.99
CA ALA A 67 0.44 8.49 1.49
C ALA A 67 1.65 9.12 0.76
N VAL A 68 2.86 8.96 1.28
CA VAL A 68 4.12 9.39 0.61
C VAL A 68 4.30 8.67 -0.71
N CYS A 69 4.18 7.34 -0.72
CA CYS A 69 4.32 6.53 -1.94
C CYS A 69 3.27 6.92 -2.99
N ARG A 70 2.02 7.15 -2.57
CA ARG A 70 0.91 7.58 -3.43
C ARG A 70 1.18 8.92 -4.09
N GLU A 71 1.69 9.89 -3.33
CA GLU A 71 2.04 11.22 -3.85
C GLU A 71 3.27 11.15 -4.77
N ALA A 72 4.29 10.38 -4.42
CA ALA A 72 5.46 10.17 -5.26
C ALA A 72 5.09 9.51 -6.60
N ALA A 73 4.22 8.50 -6.60
CA ALA A 73 3.72 7.87 -7.81
C ALA A 73 2.97 8.86 -8.71
N TRP A 74 2.18 9.75 -8.12
CA TRP A 74 1.50 10.82 -8.86
C TRP A 74 2.49 11.78 -9.52
N ARG A 75 3.50 12.26 -8.79
CA ARG A 75 4.48 13.22 -9.33
C ARG A 75 5.37 12.63 -10.40
N VAL A 76 5.80 11.38 -10.22
CA VAL A 76 6.79 10.75 -11.12
C VAL A 76 6.13 10.06 -12.31
N LEU A 77 5.02 9.37 -12.07
CA LEU A 77 4.38 8.52 -13.09
C LEU A 77 3.06 9.11 -13.63
N GLY A 78 2.54 10.17 -13.01
CA GLY A 78 1.19 10.66 -13.32
C GLY A 78 0.08 9.69 -12.92
N MET A 79 0.38 8.69 -12.08
CA MET A 79 -0.55 7.65 -11.65
C MET A 79 -0.77 7.74 -10.15
N LYS A 80 -1.97 8.13 -9.75
CA LYS A 80 -2.37 8.19 -8.34
C LYS A 80 -3.16 6.94 -7.97
N HIS A 81 -2.77 6.27 -6.90
CA HIS A 81 -3.50 5.10 -6.40
C HIS A 81 -4.94 5.46 -6.03
N PHE A 82 -5.90 4.69 -6.54
CA PHE A 82 -7.30 4.80 -6.16
C PHE A 82 -7.55 4.22 -4.76
N PRO A 83 -8.65 4.59 -4.07
CA PRO A 83 -8.96 4.06 -2.75
C PRO A 83 -8.97 2.53 -2.69
N VAL A 84 -9.52 1.85 -3.71
CA VAL A 84 -9.52 0.37 -3.80
C VAL A 84 -8.11 -0.20 -3.90
N GLN A 85 -7.19 0.49 -4.57
CA GLN A 85 -5.78 0.09 -4.68
C GLN A 85 -5.05 0.26 -3.34
N VAL A 86 -5.34 1.32 -2.59
CA VAL A 86 -4.80 1.49 -1.23
C VAL A 86 -5.29 0.37 -0.32
N THR A 87 -6.59 0.02 -0.38
CA THR A 87 -7.16 -1.11 0.36
C THR A 87 -6.46 -2.42 0.01
N GLY A 88 -6.24 -2.69 -1.29
CA GLY A 88 -5.50 -3.86 -1.76
C GLY A 88 -4.05 -3.90 -1.26
N GLY A 89 -3.37 -2.76 -1.24
CA GLY A 89 -2.01 -2.64 -0.69
C GLY A 89 -1.94 -2.96 0.81
N ILE A 90 -2.93 -2.53 1.59
CA ILE A 90 -3.03 -2.85 3.02
C ILE A 90 -3.27 -4.35 3.22
N ALA A 91 -4.17 -4.96 2.44
CA ALA A 91 -4.42 -6.39 2.49
C ALA A 91 -3.13 -7.19 2.22
N LEU A 92 -2.39 -6.83 1.17
CA LEU A 92 -1.10 -7.47 0.85
C LEU A 92 -0.07 -7.31 1.98
N HIS A 93 0.03 -6.12 2.59
CA HIS A 93 0.93 -5.90 3.72
C HIS A 93 0.59 -6.80 4.92
N ARG A 94 -0.68 -7.08 5.14
CA ARG A 94 -1.17 -7.96 6.22
C ARG A 94 -0.95 -9.44 5.93
N GLY A 95 -0.49 -9.79 4.73
CA GLY A 95 -0.31 -11.18 4.28
C GLY A 95 -1.58 -11.81 3.72
N ASP A 96 -2.62 -11.02 3.47
CA ASP A 96 -3.85 -11.46 2.84
C ASP A 96 -3.70 -11.53 1.31
N ILE A 97 -4.57 -12.26 0.65
CA ILE A 97 -4.67 -12.31 -0.81
C ILE A 97 -5.64 -11.23 -1.26
N ALA A 98 -5.15 -10.27 -2.05
CA ALA A 98 -5.98 -9.25 -2.68
C ALA A 98 -6.33 -9.68 -4.11
N GLU A 99 -7.56 -10.13 -4.33
CA GLU A 99 -8.09 -10.38 -5.66
C GLU A 99 -8.57 -9.06 -6.27
N MET A 100 -8.04 -8.74 -7.45
CA MET A 100 -8.41 -7.54 -8.20
C MET A 100 -8.67 -7.92 -9.67
N GLN A 101 -9.59 -7.22 -10.30
CA GLN A 101 -9.93 -7.45 -11.70
C GLN A 101 -8.76 -7.10 -12.63
N THR A 102 -8.78 -7.67 -13.84
CA THR A 102 -7.82 -7.32 -14.88
C THR A 102 -7.97 -5.84 -15.23
N GLY A 103 -6.84 -5.11 -15.32
CA GLY A 103 -6.83 -3.68 -15.61
C GLY A 103 -6.93 -2.75 -14.39
N GLU A 104 -7.11 -3.27 -13.18
CA GLU A 104 -7.17 -2.44 -11.94
C GLU A 104 -5.80 -2.00 -11.41
N GLY A 105 -4.72 -2.18 -12.19
CA GLY A 105 -3.40 -1.67 -11.83
C GLY A 105 -2.72 -2.42 -10.68
N LYS A 106 -2.77 -3.76 -10.68
CA LYS A 106 -2.14 -4.62 -9.66
C LYS A 106 -0.68 -4.30 -9.41
N THR A 107 0.08 -3.96 -10.46
CA THR A 107 1.49 -3.57 -10.34
C THR A 107 1.66 -2.30 -9.51
N LEU A 108 0.80 -1.31 -9.72
CA LEU A 108 0.82 -0.07 -8.96
C LEU A 108 0.46 -0.32 -7.48
N VAL A 109 -0.52 -1.19 -7.21
CA VAL A 109 -0.89 -1.60 -5.84
C VAL A 109 0.30 -2.18 -5.08
N ALA A 110 1.08 -3.04 -5.74
CA ALA A 110 2.24 -3.70 -5.13
C ALA A 110 3.34 -2.72 -4.68
N THR A 111 3.40 -1.52 -5.25
CA THR A 111 4.39 -0.50 -4.84
C THR A 111 4.17 -0.04 -3.40
N LEU A 112 2.94 -0.01 -2.91
CA LEU A 112 2.60 0.45 -1.56
C LEU A 112 3.22 -0.45 -0.47
N PRO A 113 2.91 -1.76 -0.40
CA PRO A 113 3.52 -2.64 0.58
C PRO A 113 5.02 -2.83 0.33
N ALA A 114 5.48 -2.77 -0.94
CA ALA A 114 6.90 -2.85 -1.25
C ALA A 114 7.68 -1.68 -0.64
N TYR A 115 7.21 -0.45 -0.82
CA TYR A 115 7.82 0.74 -0.21
C TYR A 115 7.84 0.65 1.32
N LEU A 116 6.71 0.33 1.94
CA LEU A 116 6.60 0.23 3.40
C LEU A 116 7.59 -0.79 3.97
N ASN A 117 7.63 -2.01 3.41
CA ASN A 117 8.51 -3.06 3.91
C ASN A 117 9.99 -2.79 3.60
N ALA A 118 10.31 -2.12 2.49
CA ALA A 118 11.67 -1.72 2.16
C ALA A 118 12.28 -0.71 3.17
N LEU A 119 11.45 0.00 3.94
CA LEU A 119 11.93 0.90 5.00
C LEU A 119 12.68 0.17 6.11
N THR A 120 12.45 -1.13 6.32
CA THR A 120 13.21 -1.94 7.28
C THR A 120 14.67 -2.15 6.88
N GLY A 121 14.99 -2.04 5.59
CA GLY A 121 16.32 -2.33 5.06
C GLY A 121 16.60 -3.81 4.80
N GLU A 122 15.64 -4.71 5.02
CA GLU A 122 15.80 -6.17 4.84
C GLU A 122 15.60 -6.63 3.40
N GLY A 123 15.24 -5.73 2.51
CA GLY A 123 14.93 -6.03 1.11
C GLY A 123 13.50 -6.50 0.89
N VAL A 124 13.00 -6.33 -0.33
CA VAL A 124 11.66 -6.77 -0.74
C VAL A 124 11.76 -7.46 -2.09
N HIS A 125 11.16 -8.64 -2.20
CA HIS A 125 11.08 -9.37 -3.44
C HIS A 125 9.66 -9.29 -4.01
N LEU A 126 9.53 -8.78 -5.23
CA LEU A 126 8.27 -8.71 -5.95
C LEU A 126 8.35 -9.58 -7.22
N SER A 127 7.41 -10.52 -7.34
CA SER A 127 7.26 -11.33 -8.54
C SER A 127 5.95 -11.00 -9.24
N LEU A 128 6.03 -10.59 -10.49
CA LEU A 128 4.88 -10.27 -11.34
C LEU A 128 4.78 -11.31 -12.45
N ILE A 129 3.61 -11.95 -12.57
CA ILE A 129 3.31 -12.94 -13.60
C ILE A 129 2.17 -12.40 -14.45
N HIS A 130 2.41 -12.25 -15.77
CA HIS A 130 1.39 -12.02 -16.76
C HIS A 130 1.15 -13.31 -17.54
N ILE A 131 -0.12 -13.72 -17.64
CA ILE A 131 -0.50 -14.96 -18.36
C ILE A 131 -0.18 -14.85 -19.87
N SER A 132 -0.14 -13.64 -20.42
CA SER A 132 0.14 -13.35 -21.82
C SER A 132 1.57 -12.88 -22.12
N GLU A 133 2.45 -12.72 -21.12
CA GLU A 133 3.82 -12.21 -21.26
C GLU A 133 4.81 -13.00 -20.43
N PRO A 134 6.12 -13.01 -20.80
CA PRO A 134 7.15 -13.67 -20.01
C PRO A 134 7.25 -13.03 -18.62
N THR A 135 7.55 -13.87 -17.63
CA THR A 135 7.68 -13.48 -16.21
C THR A 135 8.68 -12.35 -16.04
N ARG A 136 8.25 -11.24 -15.45
CA ARG A 136 9.15 -10.16 -15.01
C ARG A 136 9.38 -10.28 -13.52
N ARG A 137 10.65 -10.34 -13.13
CA ARG A 137 11.05 -10.25 -11.72
C ARG A 137 11.63 -8.86 -11.47
N VAL A 138 11.11 -8.18 -10.46
CA VAL A 138 11.67 -6.92 -9.99
C VAL A 138 12.16 -7.16 -8.56
N VAL A 139 13.47 -6.96 -8.35
CA VAL A 139 14.08 -7.01 -7.02
C VAL A 139 14.34 -5.57 -6.61
N ILE A 140 13.76 -5.17 -5.46
CA ILE A 140 13.98 -3.86 -4.85
C ILE A 140 14.81 -4.11 -3.59
N SER A 141 16.04 -3.73 -3.62
CA SER A 141 16.96 -3.76 -2.47
C SER A 141 17.05 -2.39 -1.80
#